data_3695424124dbc8831c7c09bb3a00ff29
#
_entry.id   3695424124dbc8831c7c09bb3a00ff29
#
_cell.length_a   1.000
_cell.length_b   1.000
_cell.length_c   1.000
_cell.angle_alpha   90.00
_cell.angle_beta   90.00
_cell.angle_gamma   90.00
#
_symmetry.space_group_name_H-M   'P 1'
#
loop_
_entity.id
_entity.type
_entity.pdbx_description
1 polymer ?
#
loop_
_entity_poly.entity_id
_entity_poly.type
_entity_poly.pdbx_seq_one_letter_code
_entity_poly.pdbx_strand_id
1 'polypeptide(L)'
;KRNTAPRVRFWPGGTYFDTNTSAIKALRHLLRARAVLCPGLNVSLWDESSGERNQWFYENGLPDYLRGELQGRELLPAELFTGHLNKESEVVDWALAWLPDGDLVQESYVNLIPTAQGGTHVNGLRSGLTDAMREFCDFRNLLPRGVKLAPEDVWDRISFVLSLKLTDPQFSGQTKERLSSRQAAAF
;
A
#
# COMPACT_ATOMS: atom_id res chain seq x y z
N LYS A 1 21.90 14.09 18.24
CA LYS A 1 21.69 12.71 17.73
C LYS A 1 22.59 12.52 16.52
N ARG A 2 23.54 11.56 16.55
CA ARG A 2 24.31 11.19 15.35
C ARG A 2 23.34 10.52 14.38
N ASN A 3 23.17 11.08 13.18
CA ASN A 3 22.51 10.40 12.07
C ASN A 3 23.38 9.22 11.66
N THR A 4 22.98 8.00 12.00
CA THR A 4 23.63 6.78 11.55
C THR A 4 22.82 6.23 10.38
N ALA A 5 23.32 6.43 9.16
CA ALA A 5 22.73 5.84 7.96
C ALA A 5 23.60 4.64 7.56
N PRO A 6 23.07 3.40 7.59
CA PRO A 6 23.79 2.26 7.04
C PRO A 6 23.95 2.40 5.53
N ARG A 7 25.14 2.05 5.03
CA ARG A 7 25.42 1.97 3.59
C ARG A 7 25.85 0.55 3.26
N VAL A 8 25.16 -0.04 2.30
CA VAL A 8 25.45 -1.37 1.78
C VAL A 8 25.87 -1.24 0.32
N ARG A 9 26.99 -1.84 -0.04
CA ARG A 9 27.47 -1.94 -1.41
C ARG A 9 27.69 -3.41 -1.73
N PHE A 10 27.17 -3.88 -2.86
CA PHE A 10 27.26 -5.29 -3.24
C PHE A 10 27.38 -5.47 -4.76
N TRP A 11 27.99 -6.59 -5.15
CA TRP A 11 28.08 -7.06 -6.53
C TRP A 11 27.60 -8.51 -6.59
N PRO A 12 26.60 -8.84 -7.43
CA PRO A 12 26.19 -10.22 -7.63
C PRO A 12 27.37 -11.03 -8.22
N GLY A 13 27.72 -12.15 -7.58
CA GLY A 13 28.74 -13.05 -8.08
C GLY A 13 28.16 -14.02 -9.13
N GLY A 14 28.76 -14.12 -10.33
CA GLY A 14 28.31 -15.01 -11.41
C GLY A 14 28.35 -16.50 -11.12
N THR A 15 28.93 -16.90 -9.99
CA THR A 15 28.98 -18.32 -9.59
C THR A 15 27.65 -18.80 -8.98
N TYR A 16 26.83 -17.89 -8.46
CA TYR A 16 25.61 -18.23 -7.71
C TYR A 16 24.30 -17.74 -8.37
N PHE A 17 24.42 -16.97 -9.45
CA PHE A 17 23.26 -16.36 -10.12
C PHE A 17 23.39 -16.60 -11.63
N ASP A 18 22.27 -16.95 -12.27
CA ASP A 18 22.18 -17.15 -13.72
C ASP A 18 22.50 -15.88 -14.53
N THR A 19 22.35 -14.72 -13.89
CA THR A 19 22.72 -13.41 -14.46
C THR A 19 23.42 -12.55 -13.43
N ASN A 20 24.48 -11.84 -13.84
CA ASN A 20 25.16 -10.85 -13.00
C ASN A 20 24.39 -9.51 -12.96
N THR A 21 23.32 -9.40 -13.73
CA THR A 21 22.48 -8.20 -13.78
C THR A 21 21.46 -8.24 -12.64
N SER A 22 21.63 -7.37 -11.67
CA SER A 22 20.62 -7.17 -10.64
C SER A 22 19.30 -6.75 -11.26
N ALA A 23 18.19 -7.25 -10.74
CA ALA A 23 16.85 -6.78 -11.10
C ALA A 23 16.63 -5.36 -10.51
N ILE A 24 17.37 -4.36 -11.03
CA ILE A 24 17.36 -2.97 -10.52
C ILE A 24 15.95 -2.41 -10.43
N LYS A 25 15.08 -2.75 -11.37
CA LYS A 25 13.68 -2.31 -11.37
C LYS A 25 12.91 -2.84 -10.16
N ALA A 26 13.08 -4.11 -9.84
CA ALA A 26 12.45 -4.73 -8.66
C ALA A 26 13.05 -4.17 -7.36
N LEU A 27 14.38 -3.93 -7.33
CA LEU A 27 15.04 -3.33 -6.18
C LEU A 27 14.56 -1.89 -5.92
N ARG A 28 14.39 -1.07 -6.98
CA ARG A 28 13.83 0.28 -6.87
C ARG A 28 12.43 0.25 -6.26
N HIS A 29 11.56 -0.62 -6.76
CA HIS A 29 10.21 -0.77 -6.22
C HIS A 29 10.23 -1.17 -4.74
N LEU A 30 11.05 -2.15 -4.38
CA LEU A 30 11.20 -2.59 -2.99
C LEU A 30 11.70 -1.47 -2.06
N LEU A 31 12.74 -0.73 -2.46
CA LEU A 31 13.32 0.34 -1.65
C LEU A 31 12.36 1.53 -1.52
N ARG A 32 11.65 1.87 -2.58
CA ARG A 32 10.58 2.87 -2.56
C ARG A 32 9.48 2.47 -1.58
N ALA A 33 9.01 1.23 -1.65
CA ALA A 33 8.01 0.71 -0.71
C ALA A 33 8.48 0.81 0.75
N ARG A 34 9.77 0.55 1.04
CA ARG A 34 10.33 0.74 2.39
C ARG A 34 10.24 2.19 2.87
N ALA A 35 10.55 3.16 2.00
CA ALA A 35 10.42 4.57 2.34
C ALA A 35 8.96 4.98 2.61
N VAL A 36 8.01 4.46 1.81
CA VAL A 36 6.57 4.69 1.99
C VAL A 36 6.04 4.11 3.30
N LEU A 37 6.42 2.87 3.62
CA LEU A 37 5.92 2.12 4.77
C LEU A 37 6.61 2.48 6.10
N CYS A 38 7.68 3.26 6.04
CA CYS A 38 8.43 3.76 7.19
C CYS A 38 8.51 5.29 7.12
N PRO A 39 7.48 6.02 7.54
CA PRO A 39 7.44 7.48 7.48
C PRO A 39 8.70 8.13 8.07
N GLY A 40 9.26 9.12 7.36
CA GLY A 40 10.49 9.80 7.76
C GLY A 40 11.79 9.03 7.46
N LEU A 41 11.71 7.82 6.88
CA LEU A 41 12.90 7.09 6.44
C LEU A 41 13.37 7.63 5.08
N ASN A 42 14.63 8.05 5.01
CA ASN A 42 15.28 8.41 3.77
C ASN A 42 16.00 7.19 3.20
N VAL A 43 15.61 6.77 2.00
CA VAL A 43 16.20 5.63 1.29
C VAL A 43 16.81 6.13 -0.01
N SER A 44 18.04 5.71 -0.31
CA SER A 44 18.71 6.04 -1.56
C SER A 44 19.30 4.80 -2.22
N LEU A 45 19.26 4.78 -3.55
CA LEU A 45 19.90 3.77 -4.38
C LEU A 45 20.82 4.46 -5.39
N TRP A 46 22.04 3.97 -5.47
CA TRP A 46 22.97 4.34 -6.50
C TRP A 46 23.35 3.10 -7.32
N ASP A 47 22.98 3.10 -8.58
CA ASP A 47 23.40 2.11 -9.54
C ASP A 47 24.71 2.60 -10.19
N GLU A 48 25.83 2.02 -9.77
CA GLU A 48 27.15 2.42 -10.27
C GLU A 48 27.37 2.04 -11.74
N SER A 49 26.63 1.07 -12.28
CA SER A 49 26.73 0.62 -13.67
C SER A 49 26.13 1.63 -14.66
N SER A 50 24.99 2.22 -14.30
CA SER A 50 24.30 3.23 -15.09
C SER A 50 24.61 4.67 -14.65
N GLY A 51 25.21 4.84 -13.46
CA GLY A 51 25.40 6.14 -12.81
C GLY A 51 24.12 6.74 -12.22
N GLU A 52 23.00 6.03 -12.31
CA GLU A 52 21.70 6.52 -11.86
C GLU A 52 21.58 6.55 -10.34
N ARG A 53 20.98 7.61 -9.83
CA ARG A 53 20.71 7.78 -8.40
C ARG A 53 19.22 8.04 -8.18
N ASN A 54 18.65 7.30 -7.24
CA ASN A 54 17.28 7.47 -6.79
C ASN A 54 17.30 7.77 -5.29
N GLN A 55 16.36 8.62 -4.85
CA GLN A 55 16.15 8.93 -3.44
C GLN A 55 14.66 9.02 -3.18
N TRP A 56 14.21 8.43 -2.08
CA TRP A 56 12.82 8.42 -1.64
C TRP A 56 12.72 8.86 -0.19
N PHE A 57 11.79 9.75 0.07
CA PHE A 57 11.46 10.23 1.39
C PHE A 57 9.98 10.62 1.42
N TYR A 58 9.23 10.06 2.34
CA TYR A 58 7.82 10.34 2.55
C TYR A 58 7.62 10.68 4.03
N GLU A 59 7.37 11.95 4.33
CA GLU A 59 7.24 12.41 5.72
C GLU A 59 6.03 11.77 6.40
N ASN A 60 4.90 11.70 5.68
CA ASN A 60 3.65 11.12 6.16
C ASN A 60 3.38 9.71 5.63
N GLY A 61 4.34 9.10 4.93
CA GLY A 61 4.22 7.72 4.44
C GLY A 61 3.19 7.54 3.32
N LEU A 62 2.16 6.70 3.55
CA LEU A 62 1.16 6.31 2.56
C LEU A 62 0.43 7.51 1.90
N PRO A 63 -0.06 8.51 2.65
CA PRO A 63 -0.72 9.67 2.06
C PRO A 63 0.16 10.45 1.08
N ASP A 64 1.42 10.69 1.44
CA ASP A 64 2.33 11.44 0.57
C ASP A 64 2.64 10.66 -0.71
N TYR A 65 2.81 9.35 -0.57
CA TYR A 65 3.02 8.45 -1.70
C TYR A 65 1.83 8.46 -2.66
N LEU A 66 0.63 8.16 -2.15
CA LEU A 66 -0.57 8.09 -2.99
C LEU A 66 -0.89 9.43 -3.65
N ARG A 67 -0.72 10.54 -2.92
CA ARG A 67 -0.89 11.89 -3.48
C ARG A 67 0.08 12.14 -4.64
N GLY A 68 1.33 11.69 -4.52
CA GLY A 68 2.33 11.79 -5.58
C GLY A 68 1.97 10.97 -6.82
N GLU A 69 1.48 9.72 -6.64
CA GLU A 69 1.06 8.86 -7.74
C GLU A 69 -0.20 9.37 -8.46
N LEU A 70 -1.07 10.05 -7.74
CA LEU A 70 -2.32 10.60 -8.26
C LEU A 70 -2.22 12.08 -8.65
N GLN A 71 -1.00 12.65 -8.69
CA GLN A 71 -0.80 14.06 -8.99
C GLN A 71 -1.41 14.45 -10.34
N GLY A 72 -2.17 15.55 -10.35
CA GLY A 72 -2.82 16.08 -11.55
C GLY A 72 -4.13 15.37 -11.95
N ARG A 73 -4.61 14.44 -11.14
CA ARG A 73 -5.90 13.76 -11.32
C ARG A 73 -6.98 14.38 -10.44
N GLU A 74 -8.21 14.30 -10.89
CA GLU A 74 -9.38 14.61 -10.07
C GLU A 74 -9.59 13.49 -9.04
N LEU A 75 -9.80 13.87 -7.80
CA LEU A 75 -10.02 12.93 -6.69
C LEU A 75 -11.41 13.17 -6.07
N LEU A 76 -12.04 12.08 -5.65
CA LEU A 76 -13.27 12.08 -4.89
C LEU A 76 -13.04 11.28 -3.57
N PRO A 77 -13.10 11.91 -2.39
CA PRO A 77 -13.16 13.37 -2.19
C PRO A 77 -11.87 14.07 -2.69
N ALA A 78 -11.87 15.39 -2.78
CA ALA A 78 -10.73 16.18 -3.27
C ALA A 78 -9.44 15.95 -2.46
N GLU A 79 -9.57 15.54 -1.19
CA GLU A 79 -8.45 15.09 -0.36
C GLU A 79 -8.52 13.59 -0.12
N LEU A 80 -7.36 12.97 0.08
CA LEU A 80 -7.29 11.54 0.38
C LEU A 80 -8.01 11.22 1.69
N PHE A 81 -8.82 10.17 1.67
CA PHE A 81 -9.34 9.56 2.87
C PHE A 81 -8.26 8.67 3.50
N THR A 82 -7.85 9.03 4.70
CA THR A 82 -6.76 8.34 5.40
C THR A 82 -7.21 7.83 6.76
N GLY A 83 -6.59 6.78 7.23
CA GLY A 83 -6.85 6.29 8.57
C GLY A 83 -5.72 5.47 9.14
N HIS A 84 -5.74 5.37 10.45
CA HIS A 84 -4.81 4.60 11.26
C HIS A 84 -5.58 3.91 12.37
N LEU A 85 -5.42 2.58 12.46
CA LEU A 85 -5.94 1.78 13.56
C LEU A 85 -4.78 1.05 14.23
N ASN A 86 -4.74 1.12 15.55
CA ASN A 86 -3.75 0.42 16.35
C ASN A 86 -4.48 -0.39 17.43
N LYS A 87 -4.47 -1.70 17.26
CA LYS A 87 -4.93 -2.68 18.24
C LYS A 87 -3.74 -3.46 18.76
N GLU A 88 -3.88 -4.17 19.87
CA GLU A 88 -2.80 -4.84 20.61
C GLU A 88 -1.80 -5.64 19.75
N SER A 89 -2.27 -6.30 18.69
CA SER A 89 -1.46 -7.16 17.81
C SER A 89 -1.44 -6.73 16.35
N GLU A 90 -2.16 -5.65 16.01
CA GLU A 90 -2.40 -5.25 14.63
C GLU A 90 -2.31 -3.73 14.50
N VAL A 91 -1.59 -3.27 13.47
CA VAL A 91 -1.57 -1.85 13.08
C VAL A 91 -1.95 -1.77 11.61
N VAL A 92 -2.95 -0.99 11.32
CA VAL A 92 -3.44 -0.80 9.95
C VAL A 92 -3.38 0.67 9.59
N ASP A 93 -2.72 0.96 8.48
CA ASP A 93 -2.64 2.29 7.89
C ASP A 93 -3.21 2.24 6.47
N TRP A 94 -4.01 3.22 6.09
CA TRP A 94 -4.51 3.34 4.72
C TRP A 94 -4.57 4.77 4.23
N ALA A 95 -4.47 4.91 2.92
CA ALA A 95 -4.79 6.11 2.18
C ALA A 95 -5.55 5.70 0.93
N LEU A 96 -6.65 6.38 0.61
CA LEU A 96 -7.46 6.07 -0.56
C LEU A 96 -8.21 7.29 -1.09
N ALA A 97 -8.62 7.20 -2.36
CA ALA A 97 -9.55 8.10 -3.03
C ALA A 97 -10.22 7.37 -4.20
N TRP A 98 -11.35 7.89 -4.66
CA TRP A 98 -11.97 7.44 -5.91
C TRP A 98 -11.55 8.36 -7.05
N LEU A 99 -11.35 7.78 -8.23
CA LEU A 99 -10.99 8.52 -9.43
C LEU A 99 -12.12 8.41 -10.46
N PRO A 100 -12.62 9.52 -11.01
CA PRO A 100 -13.59 9.48 -12.11
C PRO A 100 -13.07 8.74 -13.33
N ASP A 101 -11.77 8.89 -13.62
CA ASP A 101 -11.10 8.29 -14.77
C ASP A 101 -9.62 7.94 -14.49
N GLY A 102 -8.92 7.43 -15.49
CA GLY A 102 -7.49 7.11 -15.45
C GLY A 102 -7.16 5.76 -14.79
N ASP A 103 -5.86 5.51 -14.66
CA ASP A 103 -5.33 4.27 -14.08
C ASP A 103 -5.44 4.29 -12.56
N LEU A 104 -5.72 3.14 -11.95
CA LEU A 104 -5.85 2.99 -10.52
C LEU A 104 -4.52 2.59 -9.88
N VAL A 105 -4.28 3.11 -8.70
CA VAL A 105 -3.20 2.68 -7.81
C VAL A 105 -3.80 1.78 -6.74
N GLN A 106 -3.49 0.50 -6.75
CA GLN A 106 -4.01 -0.47 -5.79
C GLN A 106 -2.86 -1.29 -5.23
N GLU A 107 -2.38 -0.90 -4.06
CA GLU A 107 -1.23 -1.53 -3.42
C GLU A 107 -1.56 -1.94 -1.99
N SER A 108 -1.10 -3.12 -1.59
CA SER A 108 -1.23 -3.59 -0.23
C SER A 108 0.04 -4.27 0.27
N TYR A 109 0.28 -4.14 1.57
CA TYR A 109 1.48 -4.61 2.22
C TYR A 109 1.16 -5.25 3.57
N VAL A 110 1.87 -6.33 3.89
CA VAL A 110 1.81 -6.98 5.21
C VAL A 110 3.22 -7.11 5.75
N ASN A 111 3.48 -6.54 6.92
CA ASN A 111 4.82 -6.51 7.54
C ASN A 111 5.90 -6.06 6.55
N LEU A 112 5.62 -5.00 5.79
CA LEU A 112 6.47 -4.43 4.75
C LEU A 112 6.64 -5.31 3.48
N ILE A 113 5.94 -6.44 3.37
CA ILE A 113 5.98 -7.33 2.22
C ILE A 113 4.84 -6.94 1.27
N PRO A 114 5.10 -6.66 -0.02
CA PRO A 114 4.04 -6.39 -0.98
C PRO A 114 3.17 -7.63 -1.19
N THR A 115 1.85 -7.43 -1.15
CA THR A 115 0.86 -8.47 -1.39
C THR A 115 0.13 -8.19 -2.70
N ALA A 116 0.80 -8.48 -3.81
CA ALA A 116 0.31 -8.16 -5.15
C ALA A 116 -1.06 -8.78 -5.50
N GLN A 117 -1.40 -9.90 -4.84
CA GLN A 117 -2.70 -10.57 -4.98
C GLN A 117 -3.67 -10.22 -3.83
N GLY A 118 -3.34 -9.20 -3.03
CA GLY A 118 -4.17 -8.77 -1.90
C GLY A 118 -4.31 -9.84 -0.82
N GLY A 119 -5.54 -10.12 -0.42
CA GLY A 119 -5.87 -11.12 0.60
C GLY A 119 -6.92 -10.63 1.58
N THR A 120 -6.96 -11.25 2.76
CA THR A 120 -7.99 -11.00 3.78
C THR A 120 -8.03 -9.55 4.26
N HIS A 121 -6.89 -8.87 4.37
CA HIS A 121 -6.80 -7.45 4.76
C HIS A 121 -7.44 -6.51 3.72
N VAL A 122 -7.23 -6.78 2.42
CA VAL A 122 -7.89 -5.99 1.35
C VAL A 122 -9.40 -6.25 1.35
N ASN A 123 -9.82 -7.52 1.59
CA ASN A 123 -11.22 -7.84 1.74
C ASN A 123 -11.85 -7.15 2.96
N GLY A 124 -11.11 -7.05 4.08
CA GLY A 124 -11.52 -6.30 5.26
C GLY A 124 -11.75 -4.82 4.95
N LEU A 125 -10.79 -4.18 4.30
CA LEU A 125 -10.94 -2.78 3.87
C LEU A 125 -12.17 -2.59 2.97
N ARG A 126 -12.36 -3.50 1.99
CA ARG A 126 -13.53 -3.46 1.09
C ARG A 126 -14.84 -3.59 1.85
N SER A 127 -14.95 -4.55 2.76
CA SER A 127 -16.17 -4.75 3.55
C SER A 127 -16.43 -3.57 4.48
N GLY A 128 -15.42 -3.11 5.22
CA GLY A 128 -15.53 -1.99 6.13
C GLY A 128 -15.94 -0.70 5.45
N LEU A 129 -15.34 -0.38 4.29
CA LEU A 129 -15.75 0.77 3.48
C LEU A 129 -17.20 0.65 2.99
N THR A 130 -17.58 -0.53 2.52
CA THR A 130 -18.95 -0.77 2.03
C THR A 130 -19.97 -0.58 3.15
N ASP A 131 -19.70 -1.11 4.33
CA ASP A 131 -20.62 -1.01 5.47
C ASP A 131 -20.69 0.42 6.02
N ALA A 132 -19.55 1.11 6.13
CA ALA A 132 -19.51 2.52 6.51
C ALA A 132 -20.27 3.42 5.53
N MET A 133 -20.13 3.18 4.22
CA MET A 133 -20.85 3.94 3.19
C MET A 133 -22.35 3.67 3.24
N ARG A 134 -22.77 2.43 3.47
CA ARG A 134 -24.19 2.08 3.67
C ARG A 134 -24.78 2.78 4.87
N GLU A 135 -24.10 2.70 6.01
CA GLU A 135 -24.55 3.36 7.24
C GLU A 135 -24.66 4.89 7.05
N PHE A 136 -23.68 5.49 6.39
CA PHE A 136 -23.72 6.92 6.06
C PHE A 136 -24.88 7.27 5.14
N CYS A 137 -25.11 6.50 4.07
CA CYS A 137 -26.21 6.69 3.14
C CYS A 137 -27.57 6.56 3.83
N ASP A 138 -27.72 5.55 4.70
CA ASP A 138 -28.94 5.33 5.48
C ASP A 138 -29.19 6.48 6.47
N PHE A 139 -28.17 6.87 7.22
CA PHE A 139 -28.25 8.00 8.17
C PHE A 139 -28.62 9.33 7.50
N ARG A 140 -28.13 9.58 6.28
CA ARG A 140 -28.37 10.81 5.54
C ARG A 140 -29.56 10.72 4.57
N ASN A 141 -30.21 9.55 4.47
CA ASN A 141 -31.29 9.28 3.50
C ASN A 141 -30.89 9.62 2.05
N LEU A 142 -29.69 9.23 1.63
CA LEU A 142 -29.13 9.58 0.33
C LEU A 142 -29.61 8.66 -0.79
N LEU A 143 -30.06 7.44 -0.47
CA LEU A 143 -30.50 6.46 -1.47
C LEU A 143 -32.02 6.44 -1.60
N PRO A 144 -32.56 6.28 -2.83
CA PRO A 144 -33.97 6.05 -3.03
C PRO A 144 -34.47 4.78 -2.30
N ARG A 145 -35.77 4.74 -1.98
CA ARG A 145 -36.37 3.56 -1.33
C ARG A 145 -36.14 2.30 -2.18
N GLY A 146 -35.62 1.25 -1.52
CA GLY A 146 -35.38 -0.05 -2.14
C GLY A 146 -34.03 -0.16 -2.87
N VAL A 147 -33.26 0.90 -2.99
CA VAL A 147 -31.88 0.87 -3.52
C VAL A 147 -30.92 0.58 -2.37
N LYS A 148 -30.04 -0.40 -2.58
CA LYS A 148 -28.95 -0.73 -1.65
C LYS A 148 -27.63 -0.60 -2.37
N LEU A 149 -26.64 -0.01 -1.70
CA LEU A 149 -25.29 0.09 -2.20
C LEU A 149 -24.64 -1.31 -2.26
N ALA A 150 -24.20 -1.73 -3.43
CA ALA A 150 -23.44 -2.97 -3.57
C ALA A 150 -21.94 -2.76 -3.25
N PRO A 151 -21.20 -3.79 -2.83
CA PRO A 151 -19.77 -3.66 -2.60
C PRO A 151 -18.99 -3.18 -3.82
N GLU A 152 -19.46 -3.53 -5.01
CA GLU A 152 -18.89 -3.11 -6.29
C GLU A 152 -19.03 -1.62 -6.52
N ASP A 153 -20.16 -1.02 -6.15
CA ASP A 153 -20.40 0.42 -6.29
C ASP A 153 -19.42 1.25 -5.46
N VAL A 154 -18.99 0.73 -4.30
CA VAL A 154 -18.00 1.38 -3.44
C VAL A 154 -16.58 1.11 -3.92
N TRP A 155 -16.31 -0.11 -4.41
CA TRP A 155 -14.97 -0.55 -4.75
C TRP A 155 -14.53 -0.15 -6.15
N ASP A 156 -15.48 0.13 -7.04
CA ASP A 156 -15.15 0.61 -8.37
C ASP A 156 -14.42 1.96 -8.32
N ARG A 157 -13.46 2.11 -9.19
CA ARG A 157 -12.66 3.33 -9.34
C ARG A 157 -11.89 3.78 -8.09
N ILE A 158 -11.69 2.89 -7.09
CA ILE A 158 -10.89 3.20 -5.90
C ILE A 158 -9.39 3.05 -6.17
N SER A 159 -8.62 4.06 -5.80
CA SER A 159 -7.17 3.96 -5.63
C SER A 159 -6.84 3.93 -4.14
N PHE A 160 -6.00 3.00 -3.74
CA PHE A 160 -5.62 2.85 -2.34
C PHE A 160 -4.20 2.33 -2.15
N VAL A 161 -3.64 2.66 -1.00
CA VAL A 161 -2.46 2.00 -0.44
C VAL A 161 -2.82 1.57 0.98
N LEU A 162 -2.63 0.28 1.27
CA LEU A 162 -2.96 -0.35 2.55
C LEU A 162 -1.71 -1.00 3.15
N SER A 163 -1.44 -0.72 4.41
CA SER A 163 -0.37 -1.35 5.18
C SER A 163 -0.94 -2.00 6.42
N LEU A 164 -0.70 -3.30 6.58
CA LEU A 164 -1.01 -4.06 7.77
C LEU A 164 0.27 -4.53 8.44
N LYS A 165 0.39 -4.30 9.74
CA LYS A 165 1.37 -4.96 10.61
C LYS A 165 0.63 -5.95 11.49
N LEU A 166 1.03 -7.21 11.43
CA LEU A 166 0.35 -8.31 12.08
C LEU A 166 1.38 -9.26 12.69
N THR A 167 1.12 -9.71 13.91
CA THR A 167 1.89 -10.79 14.52
C THR A 167 1.52 -12.10 13.83
N ASP A 168 2.54 -12.82 13.37
CA ASP A 168 2.43 -14.14 12.71
C ASP A 168 1.45 -14.21 11.52
N PRO A 169 1.71 -13.42 10.43
CA PRO A 169 0.86 -13.45 9.24
C PRO A 169 0.99 -14.77 8.49
N GLN A 170 -0.16 -15.33 8.07
CA GLN A 170 -0.22 -16.50 7.22
C GLN A 170 -0.47 -16.10 5.77
N PHE A 171 0.29 -16.66 4.85
CA PHE A 171 0.19 -16.37 3.42
C PHE A 171 -0.18 -17.61 2.61
N SER A 172 -0.85 -17.41 1.49
CA SER A 172 -1.09 -18.44 0.49
C SER A 172 0.15 -18.57 -0.40
N GLY A 173 0.99 -19.58 -0.13
CA GLY A 173 2.17 -19.87 -0.92
C GLY A 173 3.46 -19.17 -0.45
N GLN A 174 4.58 -19.62 -1.02
CA GLN A 174 5.94 -19.22 -0.65
C GLN A 174 6.28 -17.78 -1.05
N THR A 175 5.67 -17.27 -2.11
CA THR A 175 5.92 -15.92 -2.63
C THR A 175 5.31 -14.80 -1.76
N LYS A 176 4.43 -15.17 -0.81
CA LYS A 176 3.77 -14.26 0.13
C LYS A 176 2.94 -13.15 -0.54
N GLU A 177 2.48 -13.39 -1.76
CA GLU A 177 1.73 -12.39 -2.54
C GLU A 177 0.28 -12.21 -2.07
N ARG A 178 -0.24 -13.14 -1.27
CA ARG A 178 -1.62 -13.11 -0.78
C ARG A 178 -1.69 -13.47 0.70
N LEU A 179 -2.27 -12.57 1.50
CA LEU A 179 -2.54 -12.83 2.92
C LEU A 179 -3.77 -13.74 3.08
N SER A 180 -3.65 -14.76 3.95
CA SER A 180 -4.73 -15.69 4.27
C SER A 180 -5.18 -15.68 5.75
N SER A 181 -4.51 -14.89 6.60
CA SER A 181 -4.89 -14.73 8.02
C SER A 181 -6.32 -14.23 8.17
N ARG A 182 -7.22 -15.00 8.75
CA ARG A 182 -8.65 -14.65 8.87
C ARG A 182 -8.88 -13.39 9.73
N GLN A 183 -8.09 -13.21 10.81
CA GLN A 183 -8.19 -12.05 11.68
C GLN A 183 -7.98 -10.73 10.95
N ALA A 184 -7.16 -10.72 9.92
CA ALA A 184 -6.90 -9.54 9.13
C ALA A 184 -8.06 -9.05 8.26
N ALA A 185 -9.21 -9.69 8.31
CA ALA A 185 -10.44 -9.22 7.67
C ALA A 185 -11.37 -8.45 8.63
N ALA A 186 -11.01 -8.37 9.91
CA ALA A 186 -11.88 -7.85 10.98
C ALA A 186 -11.30 -6.63 11.71
N PHE A 187 -10.39 -5.89 11.09
CA PHE A 187 -9.81 -4.67 11.69
C PHE A 187 -10.70 -3.44 11.61
#